data_9e8905dab6f039bd7c6b1adda45a7aa0
#
_entry.id   9e8905dab6f039bd7c6b1adda45a7aa0
#
_cell.length_a   1.000
_cell.length_b   1.000
_cell.length_c   1.000
_cell.angle_alpha   90.00
_cell.angle_beta   90.00
_cell.angle_gamma   90.00
#
_symmetry.space_group_name_H-M   'P 1'
#
loop_
_entity.id
_entity.type
_entity.pdbx_description
1 polymer ?
#
loop_
_entity_poly.entity_id
_entity_poly.type
_entity_poly.pdbx_seq_one_letter_code
_entity_poly.pdbx_strand_id
1 'polypeptide(L)'
;MMTLEHRMGMRTVGMVLAGALLGGGMLLAPGGVRADEVTKSFTVSGHAHVRVQTDDGSVRVSTGDIKQVEIRVAYTGYKLDRDLQVSTAQNGDAVEVIAKTHMGGSWFNFGVHHSSLRVEVHMPKDADLEVTSGDGSVEADSITGNLDVKTGDGHISVQGAKGNIRLHTGDGHIEGRALDGRADITTGDGHVNVEGRFDALTIRTGDGGVTARAEKGSTVAAPWNIHTGDGSVDLDLPAEMQANLDASTHDGRISLGIPVMVEGTFSTTKILGKMNGGGQTIVVRTGDGSIHLNKS
;
A
#
# COMPACT_ATOMS: atom_id res chain seq x y z
N MET A 1 -22.59 18.78 -53.08
CA MET A 1 -23.36 18.86 -51.83
C MET A 1 -23.59 17.43 -51.38
N MET A 2 -22.63 16.89 -50.61
CA MET A 2 -22.63 15.50 -50.18
C MET A 2 -22.23 15.48 -48.68
N THR A 3 -23.24 15.24 -47.86
CA THR A 3 -23.15 15.12 -46.40
C THR A 3 -22.62 13.74 -46.04
N LEU A 4 -21.45 13.66 -45.43
CA LEU A 4 -20.92 12.43 -44.81
C LEU A 4 -21.43 12.36 -43.37
N GLU A 5 -22.32 11.44 -43.07
CA GLU A 5 -22.67 11.04 -41.73
C GLU A 5 -21.58 10.15 -41.14
N HIS A 6 -20.97 10.58 -40.06
CA HIS A 6 -20.02 9.81 -39.28
C HIS A 6 -20.76 8.95 -38.25
N ARG A 7 -21.02 7.69 -38.60
CA ARG A 7 -21.55 6.69 -37.67
C ARG A 7 -20.47 6.26 -36.71
N MET A 8 -20.58 6.70 -35.48
CA MET A 8 -19.77 6.25 -34.33
C MET A 8 -20.29 4.87 -33.89
N GLY A 9 -19.55 3.83 -34.23
CA GLY A 9 -19.85 2.46 -33.85
C GLY A 9 -19.55 2.22 -32.38
N MET A 10 -20.60 2.10 -31.58
CA MET A 10 -20.56 1.66 -30.21
C MET A 10 -20.26 0.16 -30.18
N ARG A 11 -19.03 -0.22 -29.85
CA ARG A 11 -18.66 -1.62 -29.62
C ARG A 11 -19.21 -2.06 -28.27
N THR A 12 -20.26 -2.84 -28.31
CA THR A 12 -20.76 -3.61 -27.17
C THR A 12 -19.70 -4.61 -26.71
N VAL A 13 -19.15 -4.39 -25.52
CA VAL A 13 -18.28 -5.38 -24.87
C VAL A 13 -19.17 -6.52 -24.37
N GLY A 14 -18.99 -7.67 -24.97
CA GLY A 14 -19.70 -8.88 -24.58
C GLY A 14 -19.28 -9.35 -23.20
N MET A 15 -20.23 -9.38 -22.28
CA MET A 15 -20.13 -9.92 -20.93
C MET A 15 -20.15 -11.46 -21.03
N VAL A 16 -19.00 -12.10 -20.88
CA VAL A 16 -18.94 -13.57 -20.75
C VAL A 16 -19.13 -13.92 -19.27
N LEU A 17 -20.34 -14.34 -18.92
CA LEU A 17 -20.68 -14.95 -17.64
C LEU A 17 -20.23 -16.43 -17.66
N ALA A 18 -19.06 -16.73 -17.07
CA ALA A 18 -18.70 -18.11 -16.74
C ALA A 18 -18.96 -18.33 -15.23
N GLY A 19 -20.17 -18.79 -14.91
CA GLY A 19 -20.54 -19.17 -13.55
C GLY A 19 -20.25 -20.65 -13.30
N ALA A 20 -19.39 -20.97 -12.37
CA ALA A 20 -19.30 -22.29 -11.76
C ALA A 20 -19.86 -22.22 -10.33
N LEU A 21 -21.02 -22.76 -10.11
CA LEU A 21 -21.62 -23.02 -8.79
C LEU A 21 -20.98 -24.30 -8.21
N LEU A 22 -20.18 -24.15 -7.16
CA LEU A 22 -19.83 -25.28 -6.29
C LEU A 22 -20.68 -25.20 -5.02
N GLY A 23 -21.54 -26.20 -4.88
CA GLY A 23 -22.43 -26.36 -3.74
C GLY A 23 -21.64 -26.72 -2.47
N GLY A 24 -21.73 -25.89 -1.43
CA GLY A 24 -21.19 -26.15 -0.11
C GLY A 24 -22.26 -26.61 0.85
N GLY A 25 -22.01 -27.74 1.51
CA GLY A 25 -22.87 -28.36 2.52
C GLY A 25 -23.07 -27.49 3.77
N MET A 26 -24.31 -27.47 4.22
CA MET A 26 -24.83 -26.69 5.33
C MET A 26 -24.59 -27.44 6.66
N LEU A 27 -23.72 -26.91 7.51
CA LEU A 27 -23.61 -27.25 8.92
C LEU A 27 -24.28 -26.15 9.76
N LEU A 28 -25.39 -26.48 10.38
CA LEU A 28 -26.13 -25.59 11.28
C LEU A 28 -25.43 -25.50 12.64
N ALA A 29 -24.90 -24.33 12.99
CA ALA A 29 -24.49 -23.95 14.34
C ALA A 29 -25.33 -22.73 14.80
N PRO A 30 -25.68 -22.64 16.10
CA PRO A 30 -26.67 -21.69 16.59
C PRO A 30 -26.08 -20.27 16.80
N GLY A 31 -26.81 -19.27 16.30
CA GLY A 31 -26.90 -17.97 16.96
C GLY A 31 -25.75 -16.96 16.72
N GLY A 32 -24.99 -16.97 15.59
CA GLY A 32 -24.12 -15.89 15.21
C GLY A 32 -24.73 -15.04 14.10
N VAL A 33 -24.53 -13.72 14.11
CA VAL A 33 -24.82 -12.86 12.97
C VAL A 33 -24.00 -13.41 11.80
N ARG A 34 -24.68 -14.04 10.82
CA ARG A 34 -24.00 -14.54 9.62
C ARG A 34 -23.63 -13.35 8.76
N ALA A 35 -22.34 -13.21 8.46
CA ALA A 35 -21.91 -12.35 7.36
C ALA A 35 -22.39 -12.98 6.06
N ASP A 36 -23.03 -12.20 5.22
CA ASP A 36 -23.28 -12.59 3.84
C ASP A 36 -21.98 -12.47 3.04
N GLU A 37 -21.82 -13.29 1.99
CA GLU A 37 -20.60 -13.29 1.19
C GLU A 37 -20.87 -13.46 -0.30
N VAL A 38 -20.02 -12.82 -1.11
CA VAL A 38 -19.93 -13.02 -2.55
C VAL A 38 -18.53 -13.54 -2.87
N THR A 39 -18.46 -14.71 -3.52
CA THR A 39 -17.18 -15.32 -3.92
C THR A 39 -17.09 -15.42 -5.42
N LYS A 40 -15.95 -15.07 -6.00
CA LYS A 40 -15.63 -15.19 -7.43
C LYS A 40 -14.22 -15.73 -7.61
N SER A 41 -14.00 -16.49 -8.67
CA SER A 41 -12.67 -16.99 -9.05
C SER A 41 -12.43 -16.77 -10.54
N PHE A 42 -11.22 -16.34 -10.88
CA PHE A 42 -10.78 -15.99 -12.22
C PHE A 42 -9.47 -16.71 -12.53
N THR A 43 -9.43 -17.49 -13.59
CA THR A 43 -8.19 -18.14 -14.04
C THR A 43 -7.33 -17.12 -14.78
N VAL A 44 -6.03 -17.09 -14.45
CA VAL A 44 -5.02 -16.27 -15.10
C VAL A 44 -3.94 -17.17 -15.68
N SER A 45 -3.38 -16.80 -16.82
CA SER A 45 -2.42 -17.61 -17.57
C SER A 45 -1.01 -17.02 -17.59
N GLY A 46 -0.89 -15.72 -17.35
CA GLY A 46 0.34 -14.95 -17.33
C GLY A 46 0.54 -14.18 -16.05
N HIS A 47 1.23 -13.05 -16.14
CA HIS A 47 1.41 -12.11 -15.05
C HIS A 47 0.07 -11.40 -14.74
N ALA A 48 -0.49 -11.68 -13.58
CA ALA A 48 -1.79 -11.12 -13.22
C ALA A 48 -1.70 -9.63 -12.85
N HIS A 49 -2.73 -8.87 -13.22
CA HIS A 49 -2.92 -7.49 -12.80
C HIS A 49 -4.23 -7.41 -12.03
N VAL A 50 -4.14 -7.23 -10.72
CA VAL A 50 -5.32 -7.23 -9.84
C VAL A 50 -5.58 -5.82 -9.34
N ARG A 51 -6.81 -5.34 -9.57
CA ARG A 51 -7.28 -4.04 -9.06
C ARG A 51 -8.42 -4.26 -8.08
N VAL A 52 -8.28 -3.67 -6.90
CA VAL A 52 -9.29 -3.69 -5.84
C VAL A 52 -9.71 -2.26 -5.52
N GLN A 53 -11.00 -1.98 -5.58
CA GLN A 53 -11.55 -0.69 -5.18
C GLN A 53 -12.67 -0.91 -4.18
N THR A 54 -12.59 -0.22 -3.04
CA THR A 54 -13.66 -0.21 -2.03
C THR A 54 -13.78 1.19 -1.42
N ASP A 55 -14.93 1.51 -0.87
CA ASP A 55 -15.10 2.77 -0.13
C ASP A 55 -14.46 2.62 1.27
N ASP A 56 -15.17 2.03 2.24
CA ASP A 56 -14.68 1.94 3.64
C ASP A 56 -14.39 0.49 4.08
N GLY A 57 -14.32 -0.43 3.11
CA GLY A 57 -14.07 -1.84 3.38
C GLY A 57 -12.60 -2.14 3.65
N SER A 58 -12.32 -2.98 4.65
CA SER A 58 -10.96 -3.51 4.81
C SER A 58 -10.61 -4.44 3.66
N VAL A 59 -9.36 -4.37 3.19
CA VAL A 59 -8.83 -5.21 2.12
C VAL A 59 -7.73 -6.09 2.67
N ARG A 60 -7.83 -7.39 2.45
CA ARG A 60 -6.76 -8.34 2.75
C ARG A 60 -6.36 -9.08 1.48
N VAL A 61 -5.09 -8.99 1.12
CA VAL A 61 -4.53 -9.69 -0.02
C VAL A 61 -3.51 -10.70 0.47
N SER A 62 -3.70 -11.95 0.08
CA SER A 62 -2.76 -13.04 0.31
C SER A 62 -2.34 -13.63 -1.03
N THR A 63 -1.16 -14.22 -1.09
CA THR A 63 -0.64 -14.78 -2.33
C THR A 63 -0.28 -16.25 -2.19
N GLY A 64 -0.24 -16.95 -3.33
CA GLY A 64 0.12 -18.35 -3.40
C GLY A 64 0.76 -18.73 -4.74
N ASP A 65 1.22 -19.97 -4.82
CA ASP A 65 1.65 -20.57 -6.09
C ASP A 65 0.44 -21.14 -6.82
N ILE A 66 -0.43 -20.24 -7.27
CA ILE A 66 -1.71 -20.52 -7.91
C ILE A 66 -1.81 -19.81 -9.26
N LYS A 67 -2.75 -20.26 -10.10
CA LYS A 67 -3.05 -19.66 -11.42
C LYS A 67 -4.47 -19.12 -11.49
N GLN A 68 -4.94 -18.62 -10.37
CA GLN A 68 -6.26 -18.02 -10.28
C GLN A 68 -6.24 -16.87 -9.28
N VAL A 69 -7.19 -15.95 -9.45
CA VAL A 69 -7.48 -14.88 -8.51
C VAL A 69 -8.82 -15.21 -7.88
N GLU A 70 -8.82 -15.45 -6.58
CA GLU A 70 -10.02 -15.69 -5.80
C GLU A 70 -10.38 -14.43 -5.02
N ILE A 71 -11.62 -13.99 -5.15
CA ILE A 71 -12.14 -12.80 -4.49
C ILE A 71 -13.31 -13.22 -3.60
N ARG A 72 -13.25 -12.84 -2.35
CA ARG A 72 -14.32 -13.01 -1.38
C ARG A 72 -14.67 -11.65 -0.77
N VAL A 73 -15.92 -11.25 -0.93
CA VAL A 73 -16.46 -10.02 -0.33
C VAL A 73 -17.42 -10.44 0.77
N ALA A 74 -17.02 -10.25 2.01
CA ALA A 74 -17.82 -10.53 3.20
C ALA A 74 -18.41 -9.22 3.74
N TYR A 75 -19.71 -9.20 4.05
CA TYR A 75 -20.37 -8.00 4.52
C TYR A 75 -21.45 -8.30 5.56
N THR A 76 -21.69 -7.32 6.43
CA THR A 76 -22.77 -7.37 7.44
C THR A 76 -23.46 -6.02 7.48
N GLY A 77 -24.77 -6.00 7.69
CA GLY A 77 -25.53 -4.76 7.82
C GLY A 77 -25.87 -4.06 6.51
N TYR A 78 -25.36 -4.55 5.39
CA TYR A 78 -25.67 -4.07 4.04
C TYR A 78 -26.65 -5.01 3.33
N LYS A 79 -27.47 -4.49 2.44
CA LYS A 79 -28.24 -5.28 1.46
C LYS A 79 -27.56 -5.17 0.10
N LEU A 80 -27.18 -6.31 -0.46
CA LEU A 80 -26.59 -6.39 -1.79
C LEU A 80 -27.52 -5.76 -2.83
N ASP A 81 -26.94 -5.07 -3.81
CA ASP A 81 -27.61 -4.33 -4.90
C ASP A 81 -28.48 -3.14 -4.46
N ARG A 82 -28.54 -2.85 -3.16
CA ARG A 82 -29.22 -1.67 -2.62
C ARG A 82 -28.25 -0.75 -1.87
N ASP A 83 -27.58 -1.27 -0.86
CA ASP A 83 -26.68 -0.52 0.01
C ASP A 83 -25.20 -0.83 -0.30
N LEU A 84 -24.93 -2.01 -0.87
CA LEU A 84 -23.63 -2.48 -1.32
C LEU A 84 -23.72 -2.98 -2.76
N GLN A 85 -22.91 -2.43 -3.63
CA GLN A 85 -22.74 -2.90 -5.00
C GLN A 85 -21.38 -3.58 -5.15
N VAL A 86 -21.37 -4.84 -5.53
CA VAL A 86 -20.15 -5.60 -5.83
C VAL A 86 -20.12 -5.92 -7.31
N SER A 87 -19.10 -5.44 -8.00
CA SER A 87 -18.84 -5.76 -9.39
C SER A 87 -17.47 -6.36 -9.56
N THR A 88 -17.36 -7.34 -10.43
CA THR A 88 -16.10 -7.99 -10.79
C THR A 88 -15.99 -8.09 -12.30
N ALA A 89 -14.80 -7.88 -12.84
CA ALA A 89 -14.53 -7.99 -14.26
C ALA A 89 -13.19 -8.69 -14.50
N GLN A 90 -13.10 -9.39 -15.63
CA GLN A 90 -11.83 -9.96 -16.10
C GLN A 90 -11.62 -9.59 -17.56
N ASN A 91 -10.40 -9.17 -17.89
CA ASN A 91 -9.96 -8.96 -19.28
C ASN A 91 -8.56 -9.55 -19.44
N GLY A 92 -8.47 -10.77 -19.99
CA GLY A 92 -7.24 -11.54 -20.02
C GLY A 92 -6.76 -11.86 -18.61
N ASP A 93 -5.54 -11.45 -18.27
CA ASP A 93 -4.94 -11.62 -16.94
C ASP A 93 -5.21 -10.43 -15.98
N ALA A 94 -5.97 -9.41 -16.44
CA ALA A 94 -6.41 -8.31 -15.59
C ALA A 94 -7.74 -8.65 -14.93
N VAL A 95 -7.76 -8.59 -13.59
CA VAL A 95 -8.93 -8.84 -12.74
C VAL A 95 -9.25 -7.61 -11.92
N GLU A 96 -10.48 -7.17 -11.95
CA GLU A 96 -10.95 -6.00 -11.18
C GLU A 96 -12.09 -6.40 -10.25
N VAL A 97 -12.04 -5.91 -9.03
CA VAL A 97 -13.15 -5.96 -8.06
C VAL A 97 -13.44 -4.57 -7.52
N ILE A 98 -14.70 -4.19 -7.57
CA ILE A 98 -15.20 -2.92 -7.04
C ILE A 98 -16.32 -3.23 -6.07
N ALA A 99 -16.15 -2.82 -4.80
CA ALA A 99 -17.16 -2.94 -3.75
C ALA A 99 -17.52 -1.54 -3.23
N LYS A 100 -18.63 -0.98 -3.70
CA LYS A 100 -19.09 0.36 -3.35
C LYS A 100 -20.27 0.32 -2.44
N THR A 101 -20.25 1.16 -1.41
CA THR A 101 -21.35 1.36 -0.48
C THR A 101 -22.17 2.58 -0.90
N HIS A 102 -23.49 2.45 -0.86
CA HIS A 102 -24.42 3.55 -1.10
C HIS A 102 -25.16 3.84 0.20
N MET A 103 -24.81 4.93 0.88
CA MET A 103 -25.64 5.41 1.98
C MET A 103 -26.92 6.03 1.40
N GLY A 104 -28.01 5.28 1.40
CA GLY A 104 -29.33 5.83 1.12
C GLY A 104 -29.67 6.87 2.18
N GLY A 105 -29.73 8.14 1.75
CA GLY A 105 -30.01 9.27 2.63
C GLY A 105 -31.39 9.17 3.29
N SER A 106 -31.48 8.55 4.44
CA SER A 106 -32.61 8.67 5.35
C SER A 106 -32.15 9.31 6.65
N TRP A 107 -32.49 10.57 6.81
CA TRP A 107 -32.20 11.42 7.98
C TRP A 107 -32.81 10.91 9.30
N PHE A 108 -33.60 9.84 9.27
CA PHE A 108 -34.44 9.42 10.41
C PHE A 108 -34.12 8.02 10.96
N ASN A 109 -33.00 7.38 10.62
CA ASN A 109 -32.67 6.10 11.22
C ASN A 109 -31.64 6.26 12.35
N PHE A 110 -32.11 6.54 13.56
CA PHE A 110 -31.33 6.50 14.81
C PHE A 110 -31.09 5.04 15.26
N GLY A 111 -30.62 4.16 14.39
CA GLY A 111 -30.19 2.81 14.75
C GLY A 111 -28.68 2.71 14.60
N VAL A 112 -27.95 2.31 15.64
CA VAL A 112 -26.54 1.92 15.52
C VAL A 112 -26.51 0.61 14.72
N HIS A 113 -26.43 0.71 13.40
CA HIS A 113 -26.21 -0.44 12.55
C HIS A 113 -24.68 -0.64 12.44
N HIS A 114 -24.19 -1.70 13.08
CA HIS A 114 -22.83 -2.14 12.84
C HIS A 114 -22.78 -2.75 11.43
N SER A 115 -22.30 -1.98 10.48
CA SER A 115 -22.01 -2.46 9.14
C SER A 115 -20.52 -2.75 9.02
N SER A 116 -20.17 -3.82 8.34
CA SER A 116 -18.79 -4.15 8.03
C SER A 116 -18.68 -4.68 6.60
N LEU A 117 -17.60 -4.31 5.94
CA LEU A 117 -17.25 -4.75 4.59
C LEU A 117 -15.79 -5.20 4.60
N ARG A 118 -15.53 -6.39 4.07
CA ARG A 118 -14.18 -6.92 3.89
C ARG A 118 -14.04 -7.54 2.53
N VAL A 119 -13.01 -7.15 1.82
CA VAL A 119 -12.60 -7.72 0.55
C VAL A 119 -11.35 -8.56 0.78
N GLU A 120 -11.43 -9.86 0.57
CA GLU A 120 -10.31 -10.79 0.65
C GLU A 120 -9.96 -11.22 -0.77
N VAL A 121 -8.68 -11.12 -1.12
CA VAL A 121 -8.16 -11.54 -2.42
C VAL A 121 -7.05 -12.55 -2.19
N HIS A 122 -7.15 -13.70 -2.86
CA HIS A 122 -6.07 -14.66 -2.94
C HIS A 122 -5.62 -14.76 -4.39
N MET A 123 -4.33 -14.47 -4.67
CA MET A 123 -3.81 -14.27 -6.02
C MET A 123 -2.43 -14.89 -6.22
N PRO A 124 -1.93 -15.02 -7.46
CA PRO A 124 -0.55 -15.43 -7.69
C PRO A 124 0.44 -14.48 -7.03
N LYS A 125 1.56 -15.02 -6.54
CA LYS A 125 2.63 -14.22 -5.93
C LYS A 125 3.33 -13.30 -6.94
N ASP A 126 3.51 -13.76 -8.18
CA ASP A 126 4.09 -12.98 -9.28
C ASP A 126 2.97 -12.26 -10.02
N ALA A 127 2.67 -11.04 -9.57
CA ALA A 127 1.56 -10.24 -10.04
C ALA A 127 1.69 -8.77 -9.64
N ASP A 128 1.01 -7.90 -10.37
CA ASP A 128 0.81 -6.50 -9.99
C ASP A 128 -0.49 -6.34 -9.20
N LEU A 129 -0.45 -5.54 -8.15
CA LEU A 129 -1.59 -5.24 -7.30
C LEU A 129 -1.80 -3.74 -7.16
N GLU A 130 -3.01 -3.29 -7.45
CA GLU A 130 -3.48 -1.93 -7.16
C GLU A 130 -4.68 -2.01 -6.21
N VAL A 131 -4.57 -1.36 -5.06
CA VAL A 131 -5.66 -1.27 -4.07
C VAL A 131 -5.99 0.19 -3.84
N THR A 132 -7.27 0.52 -3.93
CA THR A 132 -7.80 1.83 -3.52
C THR A 132 -8.94 1.60 -2.54
N SER A 133 -8.79 2.13 -1.33
CA SER A 133 -9.82 2.14 -0.29
C SER A 133 -10.15 3.59 0.09
N GLY A 134 -11.35 3.86 0.59
CA GLY A 134 -11.63 5.09 1.31
C GLY A 134 -10.85 5.08 2.63
N ASP A 135 -11.50 4.70 3.72
CA ASP A 135 -10.89 4.71 5.05
C ASP A 135 -10.56 3.29 5.58
N GLY A 136 -10.75 2.26 4.75
CA GLY A 136 -10.49 0.87 5.13
C GLY A 136 -9.00 0.53 5.22
N SER A 137 -8.64 -0.27 6.22
CA SER A 137 -7.27 -0.78 6.33
C SER A 137 -6.95 -1.77 5.21
N VAL A 138 -5.69 -1.76 4.77
CA VAL A 138 -5.19 -2.65 3.72
C VAL A 138 -4.03 -3.49 4.26
N GLU A 139 -4.16 -4.81 4.14
CA GLU A 139 -3.11 -5.78 4.46
C GLU A 139 -2.73 -6.52 3.18
N ALA A 140 -1.43 -6.61 2.86
CA ALA A 140 -0.94 -7.31 1.67
C ALA A 140 0.31 -8.12 1.98
N ASP A 141 0.32 -9.39 1.57
CA ASP A 141 1.39 -10.34 1.86
C ASP A 141 2.03 -10.91 0.59
N SER A 142 3.37 -10.96 0.59
CA SER A 142 4.21 -11.75 -0.31
C SER A 142 4.01 -11.50 -1.81
N ILE A 143 4.02 -10.23 -2.25
CA ILE A 143 3.83 -9.82 -3.64
C ILE A 143 5.18 -9.64 -4.33
N THR A 144 5.31 -10.14 -5.56
CA THR A 144 6.45 -9.89 -6.44
C THR A 144 5.93 -9.19 -7.70
N GLY A 145 6.28 -7.91 -7.88
CA GLY A 145 5.78 -7.06 -8.97
C GLY A 145 5.60 -5.61 -8.54
N ASN A 146 4.63 -4.92 -9.14
CA ASN A 146 4.25 -3.57 -8.74
C ASN A 146 3.14 -3.63 -7.70
N LEU A 147 3.35 -2.98 -6.57
CA LEU A 147 2.37 -2.82 -5.50
C LEU A 147 2.04 -1.33 -5.37
N ASP A 148 0.79 -0.96 -5.61
CA ASP A 148 0.27 0.40 -5.43
C ASP A 148 -0.94 0.34 -4.50
N VAL A 149 -0.79 0.85 -3.27
CA VAL A 149 -1.85 0.87 -2.25
C VAL A 149 -2.16 2.31 -1.89
N LYS A 150 -3.43 2.67 -2.00
CA LYS A 150 -3.96 3.97 -1.61
C LYS A 150 -5.16 3.82 -0.69
N THR A 151 -5.16 4.54 0.42
CA THR A 151 -6.32 4.66 1.30
C THR A 151 -6.47 6.11 1.78
N GLY A 152 -7.66 6.50 2.21
CA GLY A 152 -7.87 7.78 2.88
C GLY A 152 -7.14 7.78 4.22
N ASP A 153 -7.78 7.32 5.28
CA ASP A 153 -7.18 7.34 6.62
C ASP A 153 -6.88 5.93 7.17
N GLY A 154 -7.02 4.92 6.34
CA GLY A 154 -6.78 3.53 6.70
C GLY A 154 -5.32 3.20 6.98
N HIS A 155 -5.10 2.24 7.87
CA HIS A 155 -3.78 1.67 8.11
C HIS A 155 -3.34 0.77 6.93
N ILE A 156 -2.07 0.88 6.51
CA ILE A 156 -1.48 0.02 5.49
C ILE A 156 -0.43 -0.89 6.14
N SER A 157 -0.59 -2.19 5.99
CA SER A 157 0.39 -3.19 6.42
C SER A 157 0.81 -4.07 5.24
N VAL A 158 2.11 -4.09 4.94
CA VAL A 158 2.69 -4.87 3.84
C VAL A 158 3.80 -5.75 4.35
N GLN A 159 3.75 -7.03 4.01
CA GLN A 159 4.79 -7.98 4.36
C GLN A 159 5.30 -8.73 3.12
N GLY A 160 6.63 -8.75 2.92
CA GLY A 160 7.26 -9.55 1.88
C GLY A 160 7.04 -9.05 0.44
N ALA A 161 6.89 -7.74 0.22
CA ALA A 161 6.75 -7.20 -1.12
C ALA A 161 8.11 -7.00 -1.80
N LYS A 162 8.18 -7.40 -3.08
CA LYS A 162 9.38 -7.29 -3.90
C LYS A 162 9.08 -6.61 -5.23
N GLY A 163 9.84 -5.55 -5.55
CA GLY A 163 9.72 -4.79 -6.81
C GLY A 163 9.53 -3.29 -6.59
N ASN A 164 8.51 -2.70 -7.23
CA ASN A 164 8.16 -1.31 -7.03
C ASN A 164 6.99 -1.21 -6.07
N ILE A 165 7.22 -0.59 -4.92
CA ILE A 165 6.27 -0.51 -3.82
C ILE A 165 5.87 0.95 -3.65
N ARG A 166 4.58 1.25 -3.80
CA ARG A 166 4.02 2.57 -3.55
C ARG A 166 2.90 2.45 -2.54
N LEU A 167 3.04 3.12 -1.40
CA LEU A 167 2.07 3.11 -0.32
C LEU A 167 1.68 4.56 0.01
N HIS A 168 0.39 4.83 -0.03
CA HIS A 168 -0.15 6.16 0.27
C HIS A 168 -1.37 6.07 1.17
N THR A 169 -1.38 6.83 2.25
CA THR A 169 -2.57 7.05 3.09
C THR A 169 -2.67 8.53 3.44
N GLY A 170 -3.86 9.00 3.78
CA GLY A 170 -4.05 10.34 4.33
C GLY A 170 -3.35 10.43 5.69
N ASP A 171 -4.00 9.97 6.74
CA ASP A 171 -3.47 10.09 8.11
C ASP A 171 -3.18 8.73 8.78
N GLY A 172 -3.36 7.63 8.07
CA GLY A 172 -3.12 6.28 8.57
C GLY A 172 -1.62 5.96 8.78
N HIS A 173 -1.34 4.99 9.63
CA HIS A 173 0.00 4.46 9.81
C HIS A 173 0.37 3.50 8.66
N ILE A 174 1.66 3.49 8.30
CA ILE A 174 2.20 2.58 7.29
C ILE A 174 3.23 1.68 7.95
N GLU A 175 3.00 0.38 7.88
CA GLU A 175 3.93 -0.65 8.31
C GLU A 175 4.34 -1.51 7.12
N GLY A 176 5.66 -1.63 6.89
CA GLY A 176 6.23 -2.45 5.83
C GLY A 176 7.38 -3.31 6.34
N ARG A 177 7.27 -4.64 6.19
CA ARG A 177 8.32 -5.58 6.61
C ARG A 177 8.78 -6.44 5.45
N ALA A 178 10.06 -6.79 5.45
CA ALA A 178 10.69 -7.61 4.41
C ALA A 178 10.40 -7.06 2.99
N LEU A 179 10.52 -5.73 2.84
CA LEU A 179 10.39 -5.06 1.55
C LEU A 179 11.67 -5.24 0.75
N ASP A 180 11.58 -5.43 -0.56
CA ASP A 180 12.74 -5.65 -1.42
C ASP A 180 12.61 -4.86 -2.73
N GLY A 181 13.40 -3.80 -2.91
CA GLY A 181 13.44 -3.02 -4.15
C GLY A 181 13.30 -1.52 -3.95
N ARG A 182 12.41 -0.88 -4.72
CA ARG A 182 12.14 0.55 -4.65
C ARG A 182 10.88 0.81 -3.85
N ALA A 183 10.95 1.68 -2.83
CA ALA A 183 9.79 2.06 -2.03
C ALA A 183 9.53 3.58 -2.11
N ASP A 184 8.27 3.96 -2.33
CA ASP A 184 7.75 5.33 -2.28
C ASP A 184 6.54 5.36 -1.34
N ILE A 185 6.71 5.98 -0.18
CA ILE A 185 5.79 5.89 0.95
C ILE A 185 5.39 7.30 1.37
N THR A 186 4.09 7.55 1.45
CA THR A 186 3.55 8.87 1.80
C THR A 186 2.37 8.72 2.73
N THR A 187 2.37 9.48 3.82
CA THR A 187 1.21 9.67 4.71
C THR A 187 1.13 11.15 5.10
N GLY A 188 -0.05 11.62 5.51
CA GLY A 188 -0.19 12.94 6.11
C GLY A 188 0.47 12.96 7.49
N ASP A 189 -0.24 12.55 8.52
CA ASP A 189 0.25 12.66 9.91
C ASP A 189 0.58 11.30 10.55
N GLY A 190 0.44 10.20 9.81
CA GLY A 190 0.71 8.85 10.29
C GLY A 190 2.19 8.54 10.47
N HIS A 191 2.48 7.62 11.39
CA HIS A 191 3.82 7.06 11.52
C HIS A 191 4.14 6.09 10.39
N VAL A 192 5.39 6.12 9.92
CA VAL A 192 5.94 5.18 8.95
C VAL A 192 6.97 4.30 9.62
N ASN A 193 6.77 2.98 9.56
CA ASN A 193 7.72 1.99 10.06
C ASN A 193 8.00 0.97 8.96
N VAL A 194 9.22 0.99 8.40
CA VAL A 194 9.57 0.12 7.27
C VAL A 194 10.91 -0.53 7.44
N GLU A 195 10.97 -1.81 7.06
CA GLU A 195 12.17 -2.64 7.13
C GLU A 195 12.34 -3.45 5.84
N GLY A 196 13.55 -3.47 5.30
CA GLY A 196 13.84 -4.25 4.10
C GLY A 196 15.12 -3.88 3.38
N ARG A 197 15.32 -4.49 2.23
CA ARG A 197 16.40 -4.19 1.31
C ARG A 197 15.93 -3.16 0.28
N PHE A 198 16.55 -2.00 0.26
CA PHE A 198 16.13 -0.91 -0.61
C PHE A 198 17.21 -0.54 -1.64
N ASP A 199 16.80 -0.39 -2.90
CA ASP A 199 17.59 0.22 -3.97
C ASP A 199 17.33 1.72 -4.09
N ALA A 200 16.12 2.15 -3.75
CA ALA A 200 15.70 3.54 -3.62
C ALA A 200 14.60 3.64 -2.57
N LEU A 201 14.67 4.67 -1.73
CA LEU A 201 13.70 4.89 -0.66
C LEU A 201 13.26 6.34 -0.63
N THR A 202 11.95 6.55 -0.76
CA THR A 202 11.33 7.85 -0.57
C THR A 202 10.26 7.71 0.52
N ILE A 203 10.35 8.53 1.56
CA ILE A 203 9.35 8.58 2.64
C ILE A 203 8.97 10.03 2.87
N ARG A 204 7.68 10.31 2.89
CA ARG A 204 7.13 11.62 3.23
C ARG A 204 6.00 11.47 4.22
N THR A 205 6.07 12.23 5.29
CA THR A 205 4.97 12.39 6.25
C THR A 205 4.88 13.86 6.67
N GLY A 206 3.71 14.30 7.09
CA GLY A 206 3.53 15.61 7.70
C GLY A 206 4.15 15.62 9.10
N ASP A 207 3.38 15.22 10.10
CA ASP A 207 3.80 15.33 11.50
C ASP A 207 4.24 13.97 12.12
N GLY A 208 4.09 12.89 11.38
CA GLY A 208 4.42 11.54 11.86
C GLY A 208 5.92 11.26 11.94
N GLY A 209 6.32 10.42 12.89
CA GLY A 209 7.67 9.90 12.97
C GLY A 209 7.96 8.86 11.88
N VAL A 210 9.22 8.77 11.50
CA VAL A 210 9.70 7.78 10.52
C VAL A 210 10.71 6.86 11.18
N THR A 211 10.47 5.57 11.13
CA THR A 211 11.46 4.52 11.44
C THR A 211 11.71 3.72 10.17
N ALA A 212 12.94 3.75 9.68
CA ALA A 212 13.31 3.01 8.49
C ALA A 212 14.58 2.19 8.75
N ARG A 213 14.47 0.87 8.59
CA ARG A 213 15.60 -0.04 8.73
C ARG A 213 15.98 -0.61 7.38
N ALA A 214 17.12 -0.17 6.86
CA ALA A 214 17.71 -0.76 5.68
C ALA A 214 18.48 -2.02 6.04
N GLU A 215 18.13 -3.14 5.43
CA GLU A 215 18.82 -4.41 5.62
C GLU A 215 20.07 -4.50 4.75
N LYS A 216 20.93 -5.46 5.11
CA LYS A 216 22.13 -5.79 4.34
C LYS A 216 21.80 -6.07 2.88
N GLY A 217 22.61 -5.51 1.97
CA GLY A 217 22.39 -5.58 0.54
C GLY A 217 21.55 -4.40 0.00
N SER A 218 21.10 -3.50 0.86
CA SER A 218 20.54 -2.23 0.41
C SER A 218 21.61 -1.38 -0.28
N THR A 219 21.22 -0.69 -1.32
CA THR A 219 22.09 0.19 -2.11
C THR A 219 21.40 1.53 -2.33
N VAL A 220 22.18 2.57 -2.59
CA VAL A 220 21.62 3.86 -3.00
C VAL A 220 21.76 3.96 -4.52
N ALA A 221 20.97 3.16 -5.26
CA ALA A 221 20.98 3.17 -6.72
C ALA A 221 20.36 4.46 -7.31
N ALA A 222 19.47 5.09 -6.55
CA ALA A 222 18.93 6.42 -6.78
C ALA A 222 18.87 7.18 -5.45
N PRO A 223 18.81 8.52 -5.44
CA PRO A 223 18.77 9.29 -4.20
C PRO A 223 17.63 8.82 -3.27
N TRP A 224 17.96 8.66 -1.99
CA TRP A 224 16.95 8.43 -0.95
C TRP A 224 16.47 9.77 -0.41
N ASN A 225 15.17 9.90 -0.20
CA ASN A 225 14.57 11.13 0.31
C ASN A 225 13.63 10.79 1.47
N ILE A 226 14.03 11.12 2.67
CA ILE A 226 13.22 10.95 3.88
C ILE A 226 12.88 12.35 4.41
N HIS A 227 11.60 12.64 4.48
CA HIS A 227 11.10 13.94 4.92
C HIS A 227 9.92 13.77 5.87
N THR A 228 9.98 14.46 7.00
CA THR A 228 8.85 14.68 7.91
C THR A 228 8.77 16.16 8.26
N GLY A 229 7.58 16.66 8.59
CA GLY A 229 7.40 17.99 9.14
C GLY A 229 7.97 18.06 10.56
N ASP A 230 7.24 17.54 11.53
CA ASP A 230 7.58 17.70 12.95
C ASP A 230 8.03 16.39 13.63
N GLY A 231 7.95 15.27 12.95
CA GLY A 231 8.34 13.96 13.48
C GLY A 231 9.84 13.73 13.55
N SER A 232 10.26 12.83 14.43
CA SER A 232 11.65 12.34 14.46
C SER A 232 11.87 11.29 13.35
N VAL A 233 13.12 11.19 12.89
CA VAL A 233 13.56 10.20 11.91
C VAL A 233 14.60 9.29 12.54
N ASP A 234 14.27 8.01 12.65
CA ASP A 234 15.20 6.94 13.03
C ASP A 234 15.54 6.13 11.76
N LEU A 235 16.78 6.23 11.29
CA LEU A 235 17.24 5.57 10.09
C LEU A 235 18.41 4.64 10.40
N ASP A 236 18.16 3.33 10.33
CA ASP A 236 19.17 2.29 10.50
C ASP A 236 19.74 1.89 9.13
N LEU A 237 21.06 1.97 8.97
CA LEU A 237 21.76 1.74 7.71
C LEU A 237 22.82 0.65 7.85
N PRO A 238 23.03 -0.21 6.84
CA PRO A 238 24.16 -1.15 6.81
C PRO A 238 25.50 -0.44 6.93
N ALA A 239 26.40 -0.96 7.74
CA ALA A 239 27.71 -0.36 7.96
C ALA A 239 28.55 -0.18 6.71
N GLU A 240 28.35 -1.07 5.72
CA GLU A 240 29.05 -1.07 4.43
C GLU A 240 28.42 -0.15 3.37
N MET A 241 27.29 0.49 3.66
CA MET A 241 26.58 1.33 2.69
C MET A 241 27.43 2.51 2.24
N GLN A 242 27.53 2.69 0.92
CA GLN A 242 28.21 3.82 0.28
C GLN A 242 27.21 4.88 -0.11
N ALA A 243 27.32 6.08 0.47
CA ALA A 243 26.41 7.19 0.15
C ALA A 243 27.00 8.53 0.56
N ASN A 244 26.53 9.59 -0.07
CA ASN A 244 26.62 10.92 0.49
C ASN A 244 25.45 11.13 1.44
N LEU A 245 25.69 11.79 2.56
CA LEU A 245 24.66 12.14 3.53
C LEU A 245 24.41 13.63 3.53
N ASP A 246 23.16 14.02 3.45
CA ASP A 246 22.68 15.40 3.64
C ASP A 246 21.50 15.36 4.63
N ALA A 247 21.79 15.54 5.91
CA ALA A 247 20.82 15.53 6.98
C ALA A 247 20.64 16.93 7.59
N SER A 248 19.40 17.38 7.78
CA SER A 248 19.12 18.63 8.50
C SER A 248 17.78 18.59 9.22
N THR A 249 17.77 19.25 10.37
CA THR A 249 16.59 19.59 11.16
C THR A 249 16.56 21.10 11.40
N HIS A 250 15.37 21.68 11.57
CA HIS A 250 15.23 23.09 11.92
C HIS A 250 15.36 23.27 13.44
N ASP A 251 14.56 22.53 14.21
CA ASP A 251 14.57 22.58 15.68
C ASP A 251 14.64 21.16 16.27
N GLY A 252 15.83 20.64 16.34
CA GLY A 252 16.11 19.29 16.81
C GLY A 252 17.59 19.02 16.89
N ARG A 253 17.96 17.72 16.97
CA ARG A 253 19.36 17.29 16.99
C ARG A 253 19.59 16.12 16.07
N ILE A 254 20.75 16.14 15.39
CA ILE A 254 21.19 15.01 14.59
C ILE A 254 22.21 14.21 15.41
N SER A 255 21.97 12.93 15.57
CA SER A 255 22.89 11.99 16.21
C SER A 255 23.35 10.93 15.19
N LEU A 256 24.64 10.63 15.21
CA LEU A 256 25.28 9.67 14.33
C LEU A 256 25.78 8.47 15.13
N GLY A 257 25.19 7.32 14.93
CA GLY A 257 25.66 6.00 15.39
C GLY A 257 26.44 5.24 14.32
N ILE A 258 26.71 5.87 13.16
CA ILE A 258 27.47 5.32 12.03
C ILE A 258 28.66 6.22 11.70
N PRO A 259 29.78 5.67 11.17
CA PRO A 259 30.90 6.47 10.73
C PRO A 259 30.56 7.32 9.51
N VAL A 260 30.66 8.64 9.64
CA VAL A 260 30.47 9.61 8.57
C VAL A 260 31.70 10.53 8.51
N MET A 261 32.34 10.63 7.35
CA MET A 261 33.35 11.64 7.09
C MET A 261 32.64 12.96 6.80
N VAL A 262 32.61 13.85 7.78
CA VAL A 262 31.92 15.15 7.66
C VAL A 262 32.69 16.09 6.75
N GLU A 263 31.99 16.72 5.83
CA GLU A 263 32.52 17.75 4.92
C GLU A 263 32.10 19.15 5.40
N GLY A 264 33.04 19.98 5.73
CA GLY A 264 32.78 21.35 6.19
C GLY A 264 32.58 21.51 7.70
N THR A 265 31.71 22.45 8.09
CA THR A 265 31.47 22.74 9.51
C THR A 265 30.44 21.77 10.09
N PHE A 266 30.81 21.10 11.18
CA PHE A 266 29.89 20.25 11.94
C PHE A 266 28.87 21.14 12.68
N SER A 267 27.59 20.81 12.55
CA SER A 267 26.49 21.42 13.29
C SER A 267 25.59 20.31 13.86
N THR A 268 24.99 20.56 15.00
CA THR A 268 24.02 19.64 15.62
C THR A 268 22.71 19.56 14.82
N THR A 269 22.44 20.53 13.95
CA THR A 269 21.22 20.64 13.15
C THR A 269 21.44 20.40 11.66
N LYS A 270 22.71 20.30 11.20
CA LYS A 270 23.01 20.04 9.79
C LYS A 270 24.31 19.27 9.63
N ILE A 271 24.26 18.18 8.92
CA ILE A 271 25.40 17.32 8.61
C ILE A 271 25.43 17.05 7.11
N LEU A 272 26.59 17.40 6.52
CA LEU A 272 26.97 16.99 5.17
C LEU A 272 28.19 16.08 5.30
N GLY A 273 28.15 14.92 4.66
CA GLY A 273 29.27 13.99 4.78
C GLY A 273 29.21 12.83 3.82
N LYS A 274 30.20 11.96 3.94
CA LYS A 274 30.32 10.75 3.12
C LYS A 274 30.44 9.51 4.00
N MET A 275 29.72 8.46 3.63
CA MET A 275 29.84 7.13 4.18
C MET A 275 30.59 6.24 3.20
N ASN A 276 31.65 5.56 3.65
CA ASN A 276 32.41 4.57 2.87
C ASN A 276 32.81 5.02 1.45
N GLY A 277 33.31 6.26 1.30
CA GLY A 277 33.75 6.81 0.01
C GLY A 277 32.69 7.61 -0.75
N GLY A 278 31.46 7.66 -0.25
CA GLY A 278 30.38 8.42 -0.89
C GLY A 278 29.67 7.64 -2.00
N GLY A 279 28.74 8.29 -2.67
CA GLY A 279 27.89 7.73 -3.72
C GLY A 279 26.70 8.63 -4.04
N GLN A 280 25.58 8.05 -4.36
CA GLN A 280 24.30 8.75 -4.43
C GLN A 280 23.92 9.29 -3.04
N THR A 281 23.04 10.27 -3.00
CA THR A 281 22.76 11.02 -1.78
C THR A 281 21.57 10.43 -1.02
N ILE A 282 21.74 10.28 0.29
CA ILE A 282 20.65 10.10 1.26
C ILE A 282 20.35 11.48 1.84
N VAL A 283 19.15 11.97 1.57
CA VAL A 283 18.63 13.24 2.07
C VAL A 283 17.65 12.96 3.19
N VAL A 284 17.93 13.52 4.40
CA VAL A 284 17.02 13.39 5.54
C VAL A 284 16.68 14.79 6.06
N ARG A 285 15.39 15.09 6.12
CA ARG A 285 14.89 16.40 6.54
C ARG A 285 13.77 16.22 7.56
N THR A 286 13.83 17.02 8.62
CA THR A 286 12.69 17.24 9.53
C THR A 286 12.61 18.71 9.90
N GLY A 287 11.44 19.19 10.26
CA GLY A 287 11.27 20.52 10.85
C GLY A 287 11.74 20.49 12.30
N ASP A 288 10.91 20.01 13.20
CA ASP A 288 11.13 20.14 14.65
C ASP A 288 11.60 18.85 15.34
N GLY A 289 11.72 17.75 14.61
CA GLY A 289 12.14 16.46 15.14
C GLY A 289 13.66 16.24 15.17
N SER A 290 14.09 15.22 15.89
CA SER A 290 15.48 14.76 15.87
C SER A 290 15.71 13.72 14.77
N ILE A 291 16.97 13.64 14.30
CA ILE A 291 17.41 12.64 13.33
C ILE A 291 18.41 11.72 13.99
N HIS A 292 18.14 10.43 14.01
CA HIS A 292 19.03 9.39 14.50
C HIS A 292 19.44 8.49 13.34
N LEU A 293 20.74 8.45 13.07
CA LEU A 293 21.33 7.59 12.05
C LEU A 293 22.14 6.50 12.74
N ASN A 294 21.66 5.27 12.68
CA ASN A 294 22.27 4.16 13.40
C ASN A 294 22.78 3.10 12.43
N LYS A 295 23.56 2.17 12.96
CA LYS A 295 23.97 0.97 12.26
C LYS A 295 22.88 -0.10 12.43
N SER A 296 22.41 -0.67 11.29
CA SER A 296 21.53 -1.85 11.26
C SER A 296 22.32 -3.14 11.53
#